data_0bbfcf215e3bfb2fadf297c41779eb01
#
_entry.id   0bbfcf215e3bfb2fadf297c41779eb01
#
_cell.length_a   1.000
_cell.length_b   1.000
_cell.length_c   1.000
_cell.angle_alpha   90.00
_cell.angle_beta   90.00
_cell.angle_gamma   90.00
#
_symmetry.space_group_name_H-M   'P 1'
#
loop_
_entity.id
_entity.type
_entity.pdbx_description
1 polymer ?
#
loop_
_entity_poly.entity_id
_entity_poly.type
_entity_poly.pdbx_seq_one_letter_code
_entity_poly.pdbx_strand_id
1 'polypeptide(L)'
;GFRKIQYRITSADYDEKTFVMVPRPGYEFVPHNEMRLGQTGNFTDKERQTYIIIDVRDGNCCITLVDNANTWDPEPAQMKSWFGKKKGMTVAGINADSYSAVLQNIIMTGLIFQVDEITGQTVRVPLDKGEWVSGKYAYYDRVSHNGALWLCVDDNGTTTEPSDDNLAWLKQVAEGQKGDPGLS
;
A
#
# COMPACT_ATOMS: atom_id res chain seq x y z
N GLY A 1 21.24 16.49 -20.69
CA GLY A 1 20.34 15.53 -20.08
C GLY A 1 21.10 14.27 -19.70
N PHE A 2 20.79 13.68 -18.57
CA PHE A 2 21.37 12.41 -18.16
C PHE A 2 20.84 11.29 -19.07
N ARG A 3 21.72 10.54 -19.69
CA ARG A 3 21.37 9.36 -20.46
C ARG A 3 21.62 8.13 -19.59
N LYS A 4 20.57 7.37 -19.26
CA LYS A 4 20.71 6.09 -18.58
C LYS A 4 21.11 5.04 -19.60
N ILE A 5 22.25 4.41 -19.40
CA ILE A 5 22.74 3.31 -20.22
C ILE A 5 22.84 2.09 -19.32
N GLN A 6 22.41 0.94 -19.83
CA GLN A 6 22.32 -0.28 -19.05
C GLN A 6 23.29 -1.33 -19.58
N TYR A 7 24.00 -1.96 -18.65
CA TYR A 7 24.91 -3.06 -18.92
C TYR A 7 24.59 -4.24 -18.00
N ARG A 8 24.82 -5.43 -18.49
CA ARG A 8 24.82 -6.65 -17.70
C ARG A 8 26.25 -7.02 -17.38
N ILE A 9 26.59 -7.15 -16.09
CA ILE A 9 27.87 -7.70 -15.65
C ILE A 9 27.82 -9.21 -15.88
N THR A 10 28.76 -9.74 -16.62
CA THR A 10 28.87 -11.17 -16.95
C THR A 10 29.92 -11.87 -16.10
N SER A 11 30.95 -11.17 -15.66
CA SER A 11 31.91 -11.65 -14.68
C SER A 11 32.51 -10.51 -13.88
N ALA A 12 32.96 -10.79 -12.66
CA ALA A 12 33.65 -9.85 -11.79
C ALA A 12 34.83 -10.56 -11.14
N ASP A 13 35.98 -9.89 -11.10
CA ASP A 13 37.15 -10.26 -10.34
C ASP A 13 37.30 -9.25 -9.21
N TYR A 14 37.10 -9.71 -7.98
CA TYR A 14 37.13 -8.85 -6.79
C TYR A 14 38.57 -8.52 -6.34
N ASP A 15 39.54 -9.37 -6.65
CA ASP A 15 40.92 -9.16 -6.27
C ASP A 15 41.55 -8.11 -7.20
N GLU A 16 41.36 -8.26 -8.50
CA GLU A 16 41.81 -7.31 -9.52
C GLU A 16 40.92 -6.08 -9.65
N LYS A 17 39.75 -6.06 -8.97
CA LYS A 17 38.73 -4.98 -9.05
C LYS A 17 38.25 -4.68 -10.47
N THR A 18 38.17 -5.73 -11.26
CA THR A 18 37.73 -5.66 -12.66
C THR A 18 36.40 -6.38 -12.87
N PHE A 19 35.67 -5.98 -13.88
CA PHE A 19 34.46 -6.67 -14.29
C PHE A 19 34.27 -6.57 -15.82
N VAL A 20 33.66 -7.61 -16.38
CA VAL A 20 33.25 -7.64 -17.77
C VAL A 20 31.77 -7.36 -17.85
N MET A 21 31.38 -6.47 -18.75
CA MET A 21 29.98 -6.10 -18.95
C MET A 21 29.61 -6.08 -20.42
N VAL A 22 28.35 -6.43 -20.68
CA VAL A 22 27.73 -6.43 -22.02
C VAL A 22 26.64 -5.36 -22.04
N PRO A 23 26.61 -4.49 -23.06
CA PRO A 23 25.56 -3.48 -23.16
C PRO A 23 24.20 -4.12 -23.39
N ARG A 24 23.16 -3.44 -22.95
CA ARG A 24 21.78 -3.79 -23.32
C ARG A 24 21.64 -3.72 -24.85
N PRO A 25 21.00 -4.71 -25.49
CA PRO A 25 20.77 -4.67 -26.95
C PRO A 25 20.14 -3.34 -27.41
N GLY A 26 20.71 -2.74 -28.45
CA GLY A 26 20.28 -1.43 -28.94
C GLY A 26 20.86 -0.22 -28.19
N TYR A 27 21.75 -0.44 -27.21
CA TYR A 27 22.44 0.60 -26.47
C TYR A 27 23.95 0.44 -26.66
N GLU A 28 24.46 0.89 -27.76
CA GLU A 28 25.92 0.89 -28.06
C GLU A 28 26.55 2.15 -27.47
N PHE A 29 27.20 2.00 -26.35
CA PHE A 29 27.96 3.07 -25.71
C PHE A 29 29.16 2.46 -24.98
N VAL A 30 30.31 3.08 -25.14
CA VAL A 30 31.53 2.68 -24.41
C VAL A 30 31.65 3.54 -23.15
N PRO A 31 31.70 2.94 -21.96
CA PRO A 31 31.93 3.69 -20.74
C PRO A 31 33.30 4.41 -20.79
N HIS A 32 33.34 5.61 -20.23
CA HIS A 32 34.59 6.36 -20.07
C HIS A 32 34.95 6.48 -18.60
N ASN A 33 36.20 6.87 -18.33
CA ASN A 33 36.70 7.09 -16.97
C ASN A 33 35.80 8.10 -16.23
N GLU A 34 35.66 7.90 -14.92
CA GLU A 34 34.87 8.76 -14.02
C GLU A 34 33.33 8.66 -14.19
N MET A 35 32.82 7.75 -15.03
CA MET A 35 31.39 7.50 -15.03
C MET A 35 30.92 6.93 -13.70
N ARG A 36 29.78 7.44 -13.21
CA ARG A 36 29.11 6.87 -12.06
C ARG A 36 28.32 5.63 -12.48
N LEU A 37 28.62 4.52 -11.83
CA LEU A 37 27.92 3.26 -12.03
C LEU A 37 27.01 2.97 -10.83
N GLY A 38 25.83 2.44 -11.10
CA GLY A 38 24.88 1.96 -10.09
C GLY A 38 24.38 0.58 -10.49
N GLN A 39 24.34 -0.35 -9.57
CA GLN A 39 23.77 -1.66 -9.81
C GLN A 39 22.25 -1.62 -9.49
N THR A 40 21.44 -2.11 -10.43
CA THR A 40 19.98 -2.24 -10.26
C THR A 40 19.56 -3.63 -10.74
N GLY A 41 19.20 -4.50 -9.79
CA GLY A 41 18.80 -5.87 -10.09
C GLY A 41 19.94 -6.81 -10.46
N ASN A 42 19.59 -8.06 -10.72
CA ASN A 42 20.50 -9.11 -11.15
C ASN A 42 19.74 -10.18 -11.93
N PHE A 43 20.30 -10.69 -13.03
CA PHE A 43 19.60 -11.64 -13.90
C PHE A 43 19.50 -13.05 -13.30
N THR A 44 20.38 -13.41 -12.39
CA THR A 44 20.53 -14.79 -11.90
C THR A 44 20.50 -14.90 -10.39
N ASP A 45 21.06 -13.96 -9.68
CA ASP A 45 21.17 -13.96 -8.22
C ASP A 45 19.95 -13.28 -7.60
N LYS A 46 19.07 -14.06 -6.97
CA LYS A 46 17.82 -13.59 -6.38
C LYS A 46 18.02 -12.63 -5.22
N GLU A 47 19.08 -12.77 -4.45
CA GLU A 47 19.38 -11.90 -3.31
C GLU A 47 19.74 -10.48 -3.74
N ARG A 48 20.07 -10.29 -5.02
CA ARG A 48 20.48 -9.01 -5.61
C ARG A 48 19.44 -8.44 -6.59
N GLN A 49 18.20 -8.91 -6.54
CA GLN A 49 17.12 -8.48 -7.44
C GLN A 49 16.21 -7.42 -6.83
N THR A 50 16.44 -7.02 -5.58
CA THR A 50 15.66 -6.00 -4.90
C THR A 50 16.39 -4.67 -4.90
N TYR A 51 15.69 -3.58 -5.22
CA TYR A 51 16.23 -2.22 -5.16
C TYR A 51 15.13 -1.16 -4.98
N ILE A 52 15.55 0.05 -4.67
CA ILE A 52 14.68 1.21 -4.48
C ILE A 52 14.90 2.19 -5.62
N ILE A 53 13.80 2.70 -6.20
CA ILE A 53 13.81 3.81 -7.14
C ILE A 53 13.27 5.05 -6.44
N ILE A 54 14.01 6.15 -6.51
CA ILE A 54 13.52 7.49 -6.19
C ILE A 54 13.41 8.23 -7.51
N ASP A 55 12.19 8.59 -7.91
CA ASP A 55 11.92 9.25 -9.18
C ASP A 55 11.17 10.57 -8.94
N VAL A 56 11.79 11.66 -9.38
CA VAL A 56 11.28 13.03 -9.27
C VAL A 56 11.21 13.74 -10.62
N ARG A 57 11.18 12.97 -11.72
CA ARG A 57 11.21 13.49 -13.10
C ARG A 57 9.91 13.23 -13.83
N ASP A 58 9.68 13.97 -14.90
CA ASP A 58 8.59 13.74 -15.87
C ASP A 58 7.19 13.70 -15.25
N GLY A 59 7.01 14.43 -14.13
CA GLY A 59 5.75 14.48 -13.38
C GLY A 59 5.60 13.39 -12.32
N ASN A 60 6.61 12.52 -12.15
CA ASN A 60 6.71 11.64 -11.00
C ASN A 60 7.22 12.38 -9.76
N CYS A 61 6.85 11.90 -8.60
CA CYS A 61 7.43 12.25 -7.30
C CYS A 61 7.17 11.06 -6.38
N CYS A 62 7.98 10.01 -6.51
CA CYS A 62 7.71 8.76 -5.80
C CYS A 62 8.97 7.99 -5.42
N ILE A 63 8.79 7.16 -4.39
CA ILE A 63 9.72 6.09 -4.00
C ILE A 63 9.04 4.77 -4.33
N THR A 64 9.72 3.92 -5.11
CA THR A 64 9.21 2.61 -5.53
C THR A 64 10.13 1.50 -5.01
N LEU A 65 9.57 0.48 -4.41
CA LEU A 65 10.26 -0.76 -4.07
C LEU A 65 10.07 -1.76 -5.21
N VAL A 66 11.16 -2.27 -5.74
CA VAL A 66 11.18 -3.26 -6.81
C VAL A 66 11.80 -4.53 -6.27
N ASP A 67 11.16 -5.65 -6.54
CA ASP A 67 11.65 -6.97 -6.20
C ASP A 67 11.65 -7.86 -7.45
N ASN A 68 12.46 -8.91 -7.43
CA ASN A 68 12.59 -9.86 -8.54
C ASN A 68 13.00 -9.19 -9.87
N ALA A 69 13.88 -8.18 -9.80
CA ALA A 69 14.38 -7.42 -10.95
C ALA A 69 15.45 -8.22 -11.71
N ASN A 70 15.00 -9.15 -12.52
CA ASN A 70 15.82 -10.11 -13.30
C ASN A 70 15.82 -9.82 -14.81
N THR A 71 15.32 -8.67 -15.22
CA THR A 71 15.27 -8.21 -16.60
C THR A 71 15.83 -6.79 -16.74
N TRP A 72 15.98 -6.31 -17.99
CA TRP A 72 16.46 -4.96 -18.26
C TRP A 72 15.53 -3.85 -17.75
N ASP A 73 14.23 -4.09 -17.82
CA ASP A 73 13.19 -3.19 -17.31
C ASP A 73 12.33 -3.95 -16.30
N PRO A 74 12.17 -3.43 -15.10
CA PRO A 74 11.24 -4.02 -14.16
C PRO A 74 9.82 -3.90 -14.72
N GLU A 75 9.17 -5.02 -14.91
CA GLU A 75 7.75 -5.07 -15.23
C GLU A 75 6.92 -4.47 -14.08
N PRO A 76 5.75 -3.88 -14.36
CA PRO A 76 4.86 -3.38 -13.30
C PRO A 76 4.58 -4.41 -12.20
N ALA A 77 4.52 -5.70 -12.55
CA ALA A 77 4.35 -6.79 -11.59
C ALA A 77 5.54 -6.98 -10.63
N GLN A 78 6.71 -6.48 -10.98
CA GLN A 78 7.91 -6.50 -10.12
C GLN A 78 7.96 -5.32 -9.14
N MET A 79 7.13 -4.31 -9.33
CA MET A 79 6.96 -3.20 -8.41
C MET A 79 6.02 -3.62 -7.28
N LYS A 80 6.56 -3.80 -6.07
CA LYS A 80 5.80 -4.31 -4.92
C LYS A 80 5.07 -3.23 -4.14
N SER A 81 5.63 -2.04 -4.10
CA SER A 81 5.01 -0.90 -3.43
C SER A 81 5.58 0.42 -3.93
N TRP A 82 4.83 1.49 -3.74
CA TRP A 82 5.34 2.85 -3.88
C TRP A 82 4.63 3.83 -2.97
N PHE A 83 5.29 4.96 -2.73
CA PHE A 83 4.76 6.11 -2.03
C PHE A 83 4.95 7.34 -2.91
N GLY A 84 3.90 8.13 -3.10
CA GLY A 84 3.93 9.36 -3.86
C GLY A 84 3.13 9.28 -5.16
N LYS A 85 3.45 10.17 -6.10
CA LYS A 85 2.77 10.32 -7.38
C LYS A 85 3.57 9.61 -8.48
N LYS A 86 2.92 8.70 -9.21
CA LYS A 86 3.53 7.97 -10.34
C LYS A 86 2.66 8.10 -11.58
N LYS A 87 3.10 8.98 -12.49
CA LYS A 87 2.36 9.33 -13.70
C LYS A 87 2.17 8.14 -14.65
N GLY A 88 0.95 7.99 -15.16
CA GLY A 88 0.60 6.98 -16.15
C GLY A 88 0.50 5.55 -15.61
N MET A 89 0.47 5.38 -14.28
CA MET A 89 0.34 4.07 -13.65
C MET A 89 -1.04 3.89 -13.04
N THR A 90 -1.63 2.73 -13.27
CA THR A 90 -2.90 2.31 -12.67
C THR A 90 -2.71 0.97 -11.96
N VAL A 91 -3.19 0.85 -10.73
CA VAL A 91 -3.15 -0.38 -9.94
C VAL A 91 -4.52 -0.67 -9.37
N ALA A 92 -5.02 -1.88 -9.58
CA ALA A 92 -6.37 -2.30 -9.18
C ALA A 92 -7.47 -1.29 -9.59
N GLY A 93 -7.33 -0.67 -10.78
CA GLY A 93 -8.27 0.33 -11.29
C GLY A 93 -8.09 1.75 -10.71
N ILE A 94 -7.15 1.95 -9.79
CA ILE A 94 -6.87 3.25 -9.19
C ILE A 94 -5.71 3.91 -9.93
N ASN A 95 -5.92 5.15 -10.38
CA ASN A 95 -4.89 5.94 -11.04
C ASN A 95 -3.90 6.52 -10.00
N ALA A 96 -2.60 6.27 -10.20
CA ALA A 96 -1.53 6.76 -9.35
C ALA A 96 -1.02 8.17 -9.72
N ASP A 97 -1.74 8.90 -10.59
CA ASP A 97 -1.41 10.31 -10.92
C ASP A 97 -1.62 11.28 -9.75
N SER A 98 -2.29 10.83 -8.69
CA SER A 98 -2.36 11.49 -7.38
C SER A 98 -1.35 10.91 -6.40
N TYR A 99 -1.06 11.64 -5.30
CA TYR A 99 -0.21 11.10 -4.24
C TYR A 99 -0.89 9.92 -3.55
N SER A 100 -0.23 8.77 -3.59
CA SER A 100 -0.77 7.49 -3.13
C SER A 100 0.27 6.69 -2.35
N ALA A 101 -0.18 5.86 -1.44
CA ALA A 101 0.60 4.77 -0.87
C ALA A 101 0.01 3.45 -1.39
N VAL A 102 0.79 2.66 -2.10
CA VAL A 102 0.39 1.35 -2.59
C VAL A 102 1.27 0.29 -1.95
N LEU A 103 0.65 -0.60 -1.20
CA LEU A 103 1.29 -1.64 -0.41
C LEU A 103 0.48 -2.94 -0.56
N GLN A 104 1.15 -4.07 -0.50
CA GLN A 104 0.47 -5.36 -0.54
C GLN A 104 -0.27 -5.66 0.77
N ASN A 105 0.37 -5.35 1.90
CA ASN A 105 -0.20 -5.51 3.24
C ASN A 105 0.17 -4.29 4.08
N ILE A 106 -0.75 -3.86 4.93
CA ILE A 106 -0.55 -2.79 5.90
C ILE A 106 -0.92 -3.32 7.27
N ILE A 107 0.03 -3.29 8.20
CA ILE A 107 -0.23 -3.53 9.63
C ILE A 107 -0.16 -2.17 10.32
N MET A 108 -1.27 -1.74 10.89
CA MET A 108 -1.38 -0.47 11.59
C MET A 108 -1.79 -0.70 13.03
N THR A 109 -1.17 0.02 13.94
CA THR A 109 -1.57 0.12 15.34
C THR A 109 -2.10 1.52 15.60
N GLY A 110 -3.20 1.64 16.34
CA GLY A 110 -3.84 2.94 16.61
C GLY A 110 -5.07 3.21 15.76
N LEU A 111 -5.28 4.47 15.41
CA LEU A 111 -6.50 4.96 14.77
C LEU A 111 -6.25 5.35 13.31
N ILE A 112 -7.22 5.06 12.45
CA ILE A 112 -7.23 5.53 11.06
C ILE A 112 -8.23 6.68 10.97
N PHE A 113 -7.79 7.79 10.39
CA PHE A 113 -8.64 8.93 10.09
C PHE A 113 -8.73 9.14 8.59
N GLN A 114 -9.91 9.51 8.14
CA GLN A 114 -10.17 9.95 6.78
C GLN A 114 -10.63 11.40 6.81
N VAL A 115 -10.11 12.21 5.90
CA VAL A 115 -10.59 13.57 5.68
C VAL A 115 -11.62 13.53 4.57
N ASP A 116 -12.81 14.07 4.83
CA ASP A 116 -13.81 14.31 3.81
C ASP A 116 -13.36 15.51 2.95
N GLU A 117 -13.09 15.27 1.68
CA GLU A 117 -12.60 16.32 0.76
C GLU A 117 -13.62 17.44 0.50
N ILE A 118 -14.91 17.17 0.71
CA ILE A 118 -16.00 18.14 0.47
C ILE A 118 -16.16 19.07 1.67
N THR A 119 -16.19 18.49 2.88
CA THR A 119 -16.48 19.24 4.12
C THR A 119 -15.23 19.64 4.88
N GLY A 120 -14.08 19.03 4.59
CA GLY A 120 -12.83 19.17 5.33
C GLY A 120 -12.85 18.52 6.73
N GLN A 121 -13.93 17.82 7.07
CA GLN A 121 -14.03 17.13 8.35
C GLN A 121 -13.14 15.90 8.41
N THR A 122 -12.50 15.69 9.55
CA THR A 122 -11.73 14.49 9.81
C THR A 122 -12.60 13.50 10.59
N VAL A 123 -12.82 12.34 10.00
CA VAL A 123 -13.64 11.27 10.58
C VAL A 123 -12.76 10.06 10.86
N ARG A 124 -12.90 9.47 12.04
CA ARG A 124 -12.26 8.20 12.36
C ARG A 124 -12.93 7.08 11.55
N VAL A 125 -12.14 6.20 10.95
CA VAL A 125 -12.64 5.00 10.29
C VAL A 125 -13.12 4.01 11.37
N PRO A 126 -14.34 3.48 11.31
CA PRO A 126 -14.84 2.50 12.27
C PRO A 126 -13.96 1.25 12.34
N LEU A 127 -13.63 0.82 13.55
CA LEU A 127 -12.90 -0.41 13.80
C LEU A 127 -13.87 -1.52 14.18
N ASP A 128 -13.94 -2.56 13.36
CA ASP A 128 -14.77 -3.72 13.60
C ASP A 128 -14.17 -4.62 14.69
N LYS A 129 -14.90 -4.83 15.77
CA LYS A 129 -14.49 -5.63 16.93
C LYS A 129 -15.16 -7.01 16.95
N GLY A 130 -16.00 -7.32 15.95
CA GLY A 130 -16.78 -8.55 15.92
C GLY A 130 -17.97 -8.54 16.86
N GLU A 131 -18.33 -9.70 17.42
CA GLU A 131 -19.43 -9.82 18.37
C GLU A 131 -19.09 -9.10 19.68
N TRP A 132 -20.09 -8.40 20.25
CA TRP A 132 -19.93 -7.71 21.52
C TRP A 132 -19.61 -8.70 22.65
N VAL A 133 -18.63 -8.35 23.44
CA VAL A 133 -18.28 -9.02 24.69
C VAL A 133 -18.06 -7.97 25.78
N SER A 134 -18.26 -8.32 27.04
CA SER A 134 -18.00 -7.38 28.13
C SER A 134 -16.55 -6.89 28.07
N GLY A 135 -16.36 -5.55 27.94
CA GLY A 135 -15.06 -4.92 27.78
C GLY A 135 -15.18 -3.43 27.52
N LYS A 136 -14.04 -2.77 27.29
CA LYS A 136 -14.00 -1.34 26.95
C LYS A 136 -13.98 -1.15 25.45
N TYR A 137 -14.88 -0.31 24.95
CA TYR A 137 -14.97 0.11 23.55
C TYR A 137 -14.67 1.60 23.45
N ALA A 138 -13.92 1.98 22.44
CA ALA A 138 -13.59 3.36 22.17
C ALA A 138 -14.58 3.97 21.15
N TYR A 139 -14.59 5.31 21.08
CA TYR A 139 -15.35 6.03 20.08
C TYR A 139 -15.10 5.48 18.67
N TYR A 140 -16.14 5.20 17.90
CA TYR A 140 -16.14 4.59 16.56
C TYR A 140 -15.67 3.13 16.50
N ASP A 141 -15.62 2.42 17.61
CA ASP A 141 -15.59 0.96 17.58
C ASP A 141 -16.98 0.43 17.18
N ARG A 142 -16.99 -0.59 16.35
CA ARG A 142 -18.20 -1.21 15.81
C ARG A 142 -18.29 -2.66 16.26
N VAL A 143 -19.47 -3.08 16.69
CA VAL A 143 -19.73 -4.44 17.15
C VAL A 143 -21.04 -4.98 16.58
N SER A 144 -21.13 -6.29 16.43
CA SER A 144 -22.40 -6.99 16.27
C SER A 144 -22.95 -7.38 17.63
N HIS A 145 -24.25 -7.24 17.83
CA HIS A 145 -24.93 -7.65 19.08
C HIS A 145 -26.43 -7.86 18.82
N ASN A 146 -26.94 -9.02 19.23
CA ASN A 146 -28.36 -9.39 19.06
C ASN A 146 -28.90 -9.18 17.64
N GLY A 147 -28.13 -9.64 16.62
CA GLY A 147 -28.50 -9.54 15.21
C GLY A 147 -28.44 -8.12 14.61
N ALA A 148 -28.01 -7.13 15.38
CA ALA A 148 -27.84 -5.74 14.95
C ALA A 148 -26.36 -5.34 14.91
N LEU A 149 -26.05 -4.28 14.14
CA LEU A 149 -24.74 -3.67 14.07
C LEU A 149 -24.78 -2.34 14.82
N TRP A 150 -23.83 -2.15 15.73
CA TRP A 150 -23.75 -1.02 16.63
C TRP A 150 -22.42 -0.29 16.52
N LEU A 151 -22.47 1.03 16.57
CA LEU A 151 -21.32 1.91 16.56
C LEU A 151 -21.23 2.64 17.90
N CYS A 152 -20.08 2.59 18.57
CA CYS A 152 -19.84 3.39 19.78
C CYS A 152 -19.73 4.87 19.39
N VAL A 153 -20.60 5.72 19.95
CA VAL A 153 -20.66 7.16 19.68
C VAL A 153 -20.34 8.01 20.91
N ASP A 154 -19.95 7.39 22.01
CA ASP A 154 -19.46 8.09 23.20
C ASP A 154 -17.98 8.44 23.02
N ASP A 155 -17.63 9.73 23.07
CA ASP A 155 -16.27 10.25 22.90
C ASP A 155 -15.28 9.68 23.93
N ASN A 156 -15.76 9.33 25.13
CA ASN A 156 -14.95 8.71 26.18
C ASN A 156 -14.89 7.18 26.06
N GLY A 157 -15.64 6.64 25.11
CA GLY A 157 -15.89 5.20 24.98
C GLY A 157 -16.84 4.67 26.05
N THR A 158 -17.17 3.37 25.96
CA THR A 158 -18.14 2.75 26.85
C THR A 158 -17.72 1.34 27.24
N THR A 159 -18.28 0.87 28.35
CA THR A 159 -18.20 -0.53 28.81
C THR A 159 -19.58 -1.20 28.86
N THR A 160 -20.62 -0.44 28.53
CA THR A 160 -22.00 -0.91 28.59
C THR A 160 -22.41 -1.67 27.35
N GLU A 161 -23.38 -2.56 27.50
CA GLU A 161 -23.95 -3.37 26.43
C GLU A 161 -24.73 -2.51 25.42
N PRO A 162 -24.61 -2.79 24.11
CA PRO A 162 -25.44 -2.13 23.11
C PRO A 162 -26.91 -2.43 23.30
N SER A 163 -27.73 -1.37 23.32
CA SER A 163 -29.19 -1.47 23.32
C SER A 163 -29.82 -0.20 22.75
N ASP A 164 -31.11 -0.26 22.39
CA ASP A 164 -31.83 0.88 21.82
C ASP A 164 -31.95 2.05 22.81
N ASP A 165 -31.89 1.79 24.12
CA ASP A 165 -31.95 2.81 25.18
C ASP A 165 -30.58 3.34 25.60
N ASN A 166 -29.48 2.78 25.04
CA ASN A 166 -28.14 3.15 25.43
C ASN A 166 -27.54 4.18 24.50
N LEU A 167 -27.50 5.44 24.93
CA LEU A 167 -27.01 6.58 24.13
C LEU A 167 -25.52 6.49 23.72
N ALA A 168 -24.74 5.61 24.36
CA ALA A 168 -23.35 5.37 23.97
C ALA A 168 -23.21 4.57 22.66
N TRP A 169 -24.32 3.97 22.20
CA TRP A 169 -24.37 3.15 21.01
C TRP A 169 -25.36 3.66 19.98
N LEU A 170 -24.93 3.71 18.72
CA LEU A 170 -25.78 4.00 17.58
C LEU A 170 -26.05 2.71 16.82
N LYS A 171 -27.28 2.29 16.75
CA LYS A 171 -27.71 1.16 15.90
C LYS A 171 -27.58 1.57 14.43
N GLN A 172 -26.67 0.95 13.69
CA GLN A 172 -26.46 1.20 12.26
C GLN A 172 -27.32 0.30 11.36
N VAL A 173 -27.49 -0.96 11.77
CA VAL A 173 -28.31 -1.95 11.06
C VAL A 173 -29.15 -2.70 12.08
N ALA A 174 -30.45 -2.76 11.86
CA ALA A 174 -31.37 -3.55 12.66
C ALA A 174 -31.38 -5.02 12.23
N GLU A 175 -31.76 -5.91 13.13
CA GLU A 175 -32.09 -7.28 12.78
C GLU A 175 -33.16 -7.34 11.68
N GLY A 176 -32.99 -8.22 10.70
CA GLY A 176 -33.99 -8.44 9.65
C GLY A 176 -35.35 -8.86 10.25
N GLN A 177 -36.44 -8.28 9.76
CA GLN A 177 -37.76 -8.72 10.17
C GLN A 177 -37.96 -10.21 9.83
N LYS A 178 -38.51 -10.96 10.77
CA LYS A 178 -38.93 -12.34 10.54
C LYS A 178 -39.97 -12.34 9.42
N GLY A 179 -39.70 -13.13 8.38
CA GLY A 179 -40.66 -13.28 7.29
C GLY A 179 -42.04 -13.75 7.79
N ASP A 180 -43.10 -13.29 7.14
CA ASP A 180 -44.47 -13.70 7.44
C ASP A 180 -44.59 -15.21 7.35
N PRO A 181 -45.37 -15.86 8.25
CA PRO A 181 -45.69 -17.26 8.11
C PRO A 181 -46.33 -17.51 6.75
N GLY A 182 -45.79 -18.45 5.97
CA GLY A 182 -46.40 -18.83 4.69
C GLY A 182 -47.85 -19.21 4.90
N LEU A 183 -48.74 -18.68 4.01
CA LEU A 183 -50.13 -19.09 3.96
C LEU A 183 -50.21 -20.61 3.73
N SER A 184 -50.78 -21.33 4.66
CA SER A 184 -51.11 -22.76 4.55
C SER A 184 -52.34 -22.99 3.74
#